data_182d3a67e868601aebbab94b65e3b5c4
#
_entry.id   182d3a67e868601aebbab94b65e3b5c4
#
_cell.length_a   1.000
_cell.length_b   1.000
_cell.length_c   1.000
_cell.angle_alpha   90.00
_cell.angle_beta   90.00
_cell.angle_gamma   90.00
#
_symmetry.space_group_name_H-M   'P 1'
#
loop_
_entity.id
_entity.type
_entity.pdbx_description
1 polymer ?
#
loop_
_entity_poly.entity_id
_entity_poly.type
_entity_poly.pdbx_seq_one_letter_code
_entity_poly.pdbx_strand_id
1 'polypeptide(L)'
;MSYLLIGNISALICEECMEPLADARIRIYLPEGPHDPDVLARGIFKDLRQIPGTQVRAKAERLLAEADLDSKGNFCLSWDESHLFTEPLELDITLNSVPGARNAREGSAQYHLSTFVPHWKRDRDKFLAAFAYVVPAAKWSNIRRDFGAWAVAGTVRHADTGEALRTVRVEAYNALNDKLLGRGYTNELGRYQLYFSREMLTGSRMMQIIRDGRYGISDSPDVYFKVFDRGQTVLEEDGSKARQPGRRRIAHCSRQNLNARPATQPRKTGSFSGWINGFISGKARSQHKDKYVMY
;
A
#
# COMPACT_ATOMS: atom_id res chain seq x y z
N MET A 1 25.14 -18.65 -21.27
CA MET A 1 25.04 -17.66 -20.18
C MET A 1 23.60 -17.26 -20.04
N SER A 2 23.13 -17.00 -18.84
CA SER A 2 21.74 -16.59 -18.59
C SER A 2 21.69 -15.20 -17.93
N TYR A 3 20.60 -14.50 -18.16
CA TYR A 3 20.31 -13.20 -17.54
C TYR A 3 19.35 -13.37 -16.38
N LEU A 4 19.55 -12.61 -15.32
CA LEU A 4 18.69 -12.58 -14.14
C LEU A 4 18.43 -11.13 -13.76
N LEU A 5 17.18 -10.69 -13.94
CA LEU A 5 16.71 -9.38 -13.51
C LEU A 5 15.81 -9.54 -12.28
N ILE A 6 16.26 -9.00 -11.14
CA ILE A 6 15.49 -8.97 -9.92
C ILE A 6 15.00 -7.55 -9.63
N GLY A 7 13.86 -7.43 -8.97
CA GLY A 7 13.38 -6.08 -8.67
C GLY A 7 12.18 -6.00 -7.76
N ASN A 8 11.74 -4.74 -7.57
CA ASN A 8 10.57 -4.42 -6.78
C ASN A 8 9.74 -3.32 -7.45
N ILE A 9 8.44 -3.51 -7.50
CA ILE A 9 7.49 -2.50 -7.96
C ILE A 9 6.54 -2.15 -6.82
N SER A 10 6.44 -0.88 -6.51
CA SER A 10 5.52 -0.33 -5.52
C SER A 10 4.83 0.92 -6.05
N ALA A 11 3.86 1.44 -5.32
CA ALA A 11 3.16 2.66 -5.69
C ALA A 11 2.98 3.58 -4.48
N LEU A 12 2.98 4.90 -4.72
CA LEU A 12 2.67 5.90 -3.72
C LEU A 12 1.16 6.11 -3.62
N ILE A 13 0.60 5.90 -2.43
CA ILE A 13 -0.75 6.39 -2.08
C ILE A 13 -0.68 7.88 -1.75
N CYS A 14 0.37 8.29 -1.05
CA CYS A 14 0.70 9.66 -0.70
C CYS A 14 2.23 9.80 -0.59
N GLU A 15 2.74 11.00 -0.35
CA GLU A 15 4.19 11.27 -0.30
C GLU A 15 5.00 10.33 0.61
N GLU A 16 4.39 9.85 1.70
CA GLU A 16 5.06 9.01 2.70
C GLU A 16 4.47 7.59 2.81
N CYS A 17 3.47 7.28 2.00
CA CYS A 17 2.73 6.02 2.10
C CYS A 17 2.85 5.23 0.80
N MET A 18 3.58 4.14 0.86
CA MET A 18 3.72 3.21 -0.26
C MET A 18 2.90 1.95 -0.04
N GLU A 19 2.48 1.34 -1.12
CA GLU A 19 1.96 -0.02 -1.15
C GLU A 19 2.70 -0.83 -2.21
N PRO A 20 2.97 -2.14 -1.96
CA PRO A 20 3.53 -3.01 -2.99
C PRO A 20 2.48 -3.26 -4.07
N LEU A 21 2.92 -3.41 -5.32
CA LEU A 21 2.09 -3.95 -6.37
C LEU A 21 2.11 -5.49 -6.25
N ALA A 22 1.01 -6.04 -5.79
CA ALA A 22 0.76 -7.48 -5.81
C ALA A 22 -0.31 -7.78 -6.87
N ASP A 23 -0.55 -9.04 -7.17
CA ASP A 23 -1.51 -9.49 -8.19
C ASP A 23 -1.27 -8.83 -9.56
N ALA A 24 0.00 -8.80 -9.93
CA ALA A 24 0.49 -8.20 -11.15
C ALA A 24 1.54 -9.12 -11.81
N ARG A 25 1.68 -9.00 -13.11
CA ARG A 25 2.67 -9.74 -13.89
C ARG A 25 3.62 -8.77 -14.59
N ILE A 26 4.90 -8.98 -14.42
CA ILE A 26 5.96 -8.22 -15.09
C ILE A 26 6.41 -8.96 -16.33
N ARG A 27 6.68 -8.23 -17.41
CA ARG A 27 7.17 -8.75 -18.69
C ARG A 27 8.32 -7.93 -19.19
N ILE A 28 9.33 -8.60 -19.73
CA ILE A 28 10.48 -7.96 -20.33
C ILE A 28 10.57 -8.33 -21.81
N TYR A 29 10.84 -7.33 -22.65
CA TYR A 29 10.84 -7.46 -24.11
C TYR A 29 12.09 -6.87 -24.71
N LEU A 30 12.48 -7.39 -25.89
CA LEU A 30 13.36 -6.68 -26.80
C LEU A 30 12.66 -5.43 -27.36
N PRO A 31 13.35 -4.33 -27.55
CA PRO A 31 12.78 -3.12 -28.14
C PRO A 31 12.42 -3.30 -29.62
N GLU A 32 11.52 -2.46 -30.14
CA GLU A 32 11.08 -2.54 -31.56
C GLU A 32 12.08 -1.98 -32.58
N GLY A 33 13.08 -1.26 -32.11
CA GLY A 33 14.07 -0.64 -33.00
C GLY A 33 15.13 0.11 -32.20
N PRO A 34 16.05 0.79 -32.89
CA PRO A 34 17.08 1.58 -32.22
C PRO A 34 16.41 2.70 -31.40
N HIS A 35 16.81 2.81 -30.17
CA HIS A 35 16.36 3.86 -29.27
C HIS A 35 17.38 4.99 -29.21
N ASP A 36 16.89 6.23 -29.28
CA ASP A 36 17.71 7.41 -29.06
C ASP A 36 18.23 7.38 -27.60
N PRO A 37 19.55 7.48 -27.36
CA PRO A 37 20.14 7.52 -26.02
C PRO A 37 19.53 8.59 -25.12
N ASP A 38 19.12 9.73 -25.68
CA ASP A 38 18.47 10.80 -24.94
C ASP A 38 17.05 10.42 -24.46
N VAL A 39 16.34 9.60 -25.22
CA VAL A 39 15.05 9.05 -24.85
C VAL A 39 15.22 8.02 -23.72
N LEU A 40 16.26 7.19 -23.79
CA LEU A 40 16.60 6.23 -22.74
C LEU A 40 16.96 6.94 -21.42
N ALA A 41 17.75 8.01 -21.50
CA ALA A 41 18.12 8.81 -20.33
C ALA A 41 16.92 9.52 -19.68
N ARG A 42 15.91 9.91 -20.48
CA ARG A 42 14.67 10.55 -19.99
C ARG A 42 13.61 9.54 -19.51
N GLY A 43 13.65 8.30 -20.02
CA GLY A 43 12.58 7.31 -19.90
C GLY A 43 12.51 6.58 -18.57
N ILE A 44 13.62 6.46 -17.84
CA ILE A 44 13.71 5.56 -16.69
C ILE A 44 12.65 5.80 -15.59
N PHE A 45 12.04 6.99 -15.50
CA PHE A 45 11.13 7.32 -14.40
C PHE A 45 9.86 8.08 -14.80
N LYS A 46 9.53 8.27 -16.07
CA LYS A 46 8.51 9.27 -16.44
C LYS A 46 7.26 8.77 -17.13
N ASP A 47 7.25 7.58 -17.74
CA ASP A 47 6.18 7.21 -18.67
C ASP A 47 5.43 5.93 -18.35
N LEU A 48 4.95 5.79 -17.11
CA LEU A 48 3.89 4.80 -16.87
C LEU A 48 2.69 5.15 -17.76
N ARG A 49 2.54 4.44 -18.87
CA ARG A 49 1.46 4.63 -19.82
C ARG A 49 0.76 3.31 -20.12
N GLN A 50 -0.55 3.35 -20.24
CA GLN A 50 -1.31 2.18 -20.65
C GLN A 50 -1.01 1.88 -22.11
N ILE A 51 -0.81 0.59 -22.42
CA ILE A 51 -0.52 0.10 -23.77
C ILE A 51 -1.83 -0.40 -24.40
N PRO A 52 -2.19 0.04 -25.60
CA PRO A 52 -3.33 -0.51 -26.34
C PRO A 52 -3.18 -2.00 -26.62
N GLY A 53 -4.27 -2.76 -26.61
CA GLY A 53 -4.24 -4.21 -26.84
C GLY A 53 -3.63 -4.64 -28.18
N THR A 54 -3.70 -3.80 -29.21
CA THR A 54 -3.00 -4.02 -30.50
C THR A 54 -1.49 -4.00 -30.33
N GLN A 55 -0.97 -3.05 -29.56
CA GLN A 55 0.46 -2.91 -29.28
C GLN A 55 0.95 -4.05 -28.36
N VAL A 56 0.12 -4.49 -27.39
CA VAL A 56 0.42 -5.67 -26.55
C VAL A 56 0.65 -6.91 -27.42
N ARG A 57 -0.25 -7.14 -28.39
CA ARG A 57 -0.10 -8.28 -29.32
C ARG A 57 1.14 -8.18 -30.19
N ALA A 58 1.45 -7.00 -30.71
CA ALA A 58 2.64 -6.78 -31.53
C ALA A 58 3.97 -7.03 -30.77
N LYS A 59 3.96 -6.82 -29.45
CA LYS A 59 5.15 -7.08 -28.59
C LYS A 59 5.36 -8.57 -28.27
N ALA A 60 4.36 -9.43 -28.47
CA ALA A 60 4.40 -10.82 -28.01
C ALA A 60 5.59 -11.62 -28.56
N GLU A 61 5.97 -11.38 -29.82
CA GLU A 61 7.11 -12.07 -30.47
C GLU A 61 8.47 -11.64 -29.90
N ARG A 62 8.52 -10.52 -29.19
CA ARG A 62 9.75 -9.96 -28.59
C ARG A 62 9.87 -10.22 -27.10
N LEU A 63 8.95 -11.01 -26.54
CA LEU A 63 8.94 -11.37 -25.11
C LEU A 63 10.14 -12.23 -24.76
N LEU A 64 10.96 -11.80 -23.79
CA LEU A 64 12.10 -12.56 -23.28
C LEU A 64 11.72 -13.40 -22.04
N ALA A 65 11.01 -12.79 -21.11
CA ALA A 65 10.58 -13.46 -19.90
C ALA A 65 9.37 -12.76 -19.25
N GLU A 66 8.63 -13.50 -18.44
CA GLU A 66 7.57 -12.97 -17.58
C GLU A 66 7.59 -13.62 -16.20
N ALA A 67 7.13 -12.90 -15.18
CA ALA A 67 6.97 -13.41 -13.82
C ALA A 67 5.83 -12.67 -13.09
N ASP A 68 5.20 -13.35 -12.14
CA ASP A 68 4.26 -12.71 -11.24
C ASP A 68 5.01 -12.00 -10.10
N LEU A 69 4.45 -10.91 -9.62
CA LEU A 69 4.96 -10.20 -8.46
C LEU A 69 4.48 -10.91 -7.17
N ASP A 70 5.36 -11.00 -6.18
CA ASP A 70 4.99 -11.49 -4.86
C ASP A 70 4.15 -10.45 -4.07
N SER A 71 3.69 -10.83 -2.88
CA SER A 71 2.89 -9.96 -2.00
C SER A 71 3.61 -8.68 -1.54
N LYS A 72 4.93 -8.60 -1.74
CA LYS A 72 5.77 -7.43 -1.44
C LYS A 72 6.14 -6.64 -2.69
N GLY A 73 5.63 -7.04 -3.87
CA GLY A 73 5.94 -6.41 -5.15
C GLY A 73 7.29 -6.80 -5.73
N ASN A 74 7.94 -7.86 -5.21
CA ASN A 74 9.21 -8.33 -5.78
C ASN A 74 8.96 -9.26 -6.96
N PHE A 75 9.92 -9.27 -7.88
CA PHE A 75 9.94 -10.15 -9.03
C PHE A 75 11.34 -10.67 -9.32
N CYS A 76 11.39 -11.77 -10.08
CA CYS A 76 12.60 -12.37 -10.57
C CYS A 76 12.35 -12.89 -11.98
N LEU A 77 13.02 -12.29 -12.99
CA LEU A 77 12.95 -12.67 -14.39
C LEU A 77 14.26 -13.32 -14.80
N SER A 78 14.18 -14.46 -15.48
CA SER A 78 15.36 -15.16 -16.00
C SER A 78 15.12 -15.59 -17.43
N TRP A 79 16.13 -15.40 -18.28
CA TRP A 79 16.11 -15.86 -19.67
C TRP A 79 17.54 -16.18 -20.15
N ASP A 80 17.64 -16.95 -21.20
CA ASP A 80 18.90 -17.32 -21.81
C ASP A 80 19.35 -16.29 -22.85
N GLU A 81 20.55 -16.46 -23.41
CA GLU A 81 21.18 -15.52 -24.34
C GLU A 81 20.36 -15.30 -25.63
N SER A 82 19.57 -14.23 -25.61
CA SER A 82 18.82 -13.78 -26.79
C SER A 82 19.01 -12.30 -27.10
N HIS A 83 19.87 -11.61 -26.34
CA HIS A 83 20.19 -10.19 -26.57
C HIS A 83 21.60 -9.85 -26.10
N LEU A 84 22.15 -8.73 -26.58
CA LEU A 84 23.43 -8.22 -26.11
C LEU A 84 23.25 -7.46 -24.79
N PHE A 85 24.21 -7.63 -23.88
CA PHE A 85 24.15 -6.97 -22.56
C PHE A 85 24.15 -5.43 -22.61
N THR A 86 24.48 -4.83 -23.73
CA THR A 86 24.46 -3.39 -23.99
C THR A 86 23.15 -2.89 -24.59
N GLU A 87 22.26 -3.80 -24.99
CA GLU A 87 21.00 -3.43 -25.63
C GLU A 87 19.97 -2.99 -24.59
N PRO A 88 19.12 -2.01 -24.95
CA PRO A 88 18.00 -1.63 -24.10
C PRO A 88 16.96 -2.74 -24.01
N LEU A 89 16.21 -2.75 -22.93
CA LEU A 89 15.09 -3.64 -22.70
C LEU A 89 13.83 -2.82 -22.36
N GLU A 90 12.68 -3.31 -22.77
CA GLU A 90 11.39 -2.73 -22.42
C GLU A 90 10.74 -3.55 -21.30
N LEU A 91 10.34 -2.89 -20.23
CA LEU A 91 9.69 -3.50 -19.08
C LEU A 91 8.23 -3.03 -18.98
N ASP A 92 7.32 -3.97 -19.01
CA ASP A 92 5.88 -3.72 -18.90
C ASP A 92 5.31 -4.45 -17.70
N ILE A 93 4.21 -3.93 -17.12
CA ILE A 93 3.45 -4.58 -16.06
C ILE A 93 1.99 -4.75 -16.48
N THR A 94 1.44 -5.90 -16.20
CA THR A 94 0.02 -6.19 -16.32
C THR A 94 -0.59 -6.25 -14.92
N LEU A 95 -1.56 -5.40 -14.65
CA LEU A 95 -2.29 -5.38 -13.39
C LEU A 95 -3.58 -6.20 -13.54
N ASN A 96 -3.73 -7.24 -12.72
CA ASN A 96 -4.95 -8.04 -12.66
C ASN A 96 -5.96 -7.40 -11.69
N SER A 97 -5.47 -6.92 -10.54
CA SER A 97 -6.28 -6.16 -9.59
C SER A 97 -5.43 -5.12 -8.84
N VAL A 98 -6.08 -4.32 -8.00
CA VAL A 98 -5.41 -3.42 -7.05
C VAL A 98 -6.00 -3.65 -5.65
N PRO A 99 -5.24 -3.41 -4.56
CA PRO A 99 -5.75 -3.57 -3.20
C PRO A 99 -7.08 -2.83 -3.00
N GLY A 100 -8.09 -3.54 -2.50
CA GLY A 100 -9.43 -3.00 -2.29
C GLY A 100 -10.38 -3.09 -3.49
N ALA A 101 -9.95 -3.45 -4.68
CA ALA A 101 -10.84 -3.82 -5.76
C ALA A 101 -11.49 -5.18 -5.46
N ARG A 102 -12.79 -5.31 -5.69
CA ARG A 102 -13.50 -6.60 -5.50
C ARG A 102 -13.48 -7.47 -6.75
N ASN A 103 -13.49 -6.86 -7.90
CA ASN A 103 -13.50 -7.57 -9.17
C ASN A 103 -12.19 -7.26 -9.90
N ALA A 104 -11.57 -8.29 -10.46
CA ALA A 104 -10.60 -8.09 -11.50
C ALA A 104 -11.28 -7.31 -12.64
N ARG A 105 -10.61 -6.33 -13.19
CA ARG A 105 -11.12 -5.61 -14.36
C ARG A 105 -11.36 -6.63 -15.49
N GLU A 106 -12.47 -6.56 -16.21
CA GLU A 106 -12.63 -7.29 -17.45
C GLU A 106 -11.55 -6.83 -18.44
N GLY A 107 -10.56 -7.69 -18.65
CA GLY A 107 -9.36 -7.41 -19.42
C GLY A 107 -8.25 -6.76 -18.56
N SER A 108 -7.16 -7.50 -18.41
CA SER A 108 -5.94 -7.01 -17.75
C SER A 108 -5.38 -5.80 -18.48
N ALA A 109 -5.13 -4.71 -17.78
CA ALA A 109 -4.48 -3.53 -18.34
C ALA A 109 -2.97 -3.67 -18.27
N GLN A 110 -2.30 -3.57 -19.44
CA GLN A 110 -0.84 -3.56 -19.50
C GLN A 110 -0.33 -2.12 -19.56
N TYR A 111 0.70 -1.85 -18.78
CA TYR A 111 1.36 -0.56 -18.71
C TYR A 111 2.83 -0.70 -19.05
N HIS A 112 3.35 0.21 -19.85
CA HIS A 112 4.79 0.36 -20.05
C HIS A 112 5.39 1.04 -18.83
N LEU A 113 6.38 0.42 -18.18
CA LEU A 113 7.09 0.98 -17.04
C LEU A 113 8.32 1.77 -17.46
N SER A 114 9.16 1.16 -18.29
CA SER A 114 10.45 1.73 -18.65
C SER A 114 11.05 1.04 -19.89
N THR A 115 11.81 1.82 -20.64
CA THR A 115 12.82 1.31 -21.56
C THR A 115 14.18 1.72 -21.00
N PHE A 116 15.08 0.76 -20.77
CA PHE A 116 16.35 1.02 -20.06
C PHE A 116 17.43 0.01 -20.46
N VAL A 117 18.69 0.40 -20.27
CA VAL A 117 19.83 -0.51 -20.38
C VAL A 117 20.19 -0.95 -18.96
N PRO A 118 20.01 -2.26 -18.62
CA PRO A 118 20.34 -2.73 -17.28
C PRO A 118 21.85 -2.67 -17.01
N HIS A 119 22.21 -2.32 -15.79
CA HIS A 119 23.60 -2.41 -15.31
C HIS A 119 23.93 -3.85 -14.92
N TRP A 120 24.37 -4.64 -15.88
CA TRP A 120 24.70 -6.04 -15.66
C TRP A 120 26.00 -6.21 -14.87
N LYS A 121 25.92 -7.04 -13.82
CA LYS A 121 27.09 -7.56 -13.11
C LYS A 121 27.23 -9.04 -13.40
N ARG A 122 28.42 -9.46 -13.82
CA ARG A 122 28.71 -10.87 -14.05
C ARG A 122 28.88 -11.59 -12.72
N ASP A 123 28.14 -12.67 -12.52
CA ASP A 123 28.26 -13.59 -11.40
C ASP A 123 28.34 -15.02 -11.95
N ARG A 124 29.56 -15.59 -12.00
CA ARG A 124 29.87 -16.90 -12.61
C ARG A 124 29.35 -17.00 -14.04
N ASP A 125 28.30 -17.80 -14.25
CA ASP A 125 27.69 -18.07 -15.56
C ASP A 125 26.44 -17.21 -15.84
N LYS A 126 26.16 -16.22 -14.99
CA LYS A 126 24.97 -15.37 -15.07
C LYS A 126 25.34 -13.89 -15.10
N PHE A 127 24.48 -13.13 -15.78
CA PHE A 127 24.45 -11.66 -15.69
C PHE A 127 23.30 -11.26 -14.78
N LEU A 128 23.60 -10.57 -13.68
CA LEU A 128 22.64 -10.09 -12.69
C LEU A 128 22.43 -8.59 -12.82
N ALA A 129 21.18 -8.13 -12.86
CA ALA A 129 20.82 -6.72 -12.74
C ALA A 129 19.64 -6.55 -11.76
N ALA A 130 19.49 -5.32 -11.24
CA ALA A 130 18.40 -4.96 -10.36
C ALA A 130 17.59 -3.80 -10.95
N PHE A 131 16.28 -3.83 -10.74
CA PHE A 131 15.36 -2.77 -11.15
C PHE A 131 14.35 -2.48 -10.05
N ALA A 132 14.18 -1.21 -9.70
CA ALA A 132 13.15 -0.78 -8.76
C ALA A 132 12.36 0.38 -9.35
N TYR A 133 11.05 0.35 -9.18
CA TYR A 133 10.17 1.40 -9.67
C TYR A 133 9.08 1.71 -8.66
N VAL A 134 8.86 3.01 -8.44
CA VAL A 134 7.78 3.49 -7.59
C VAL A 134 6.81 4.29 -8.45
N VAL A 135 5.59 3.77 -8.61
CA VAL A 135 4.53 4.47 -9.36
C VAL A 135 4.16 5.75 -8.62
N PRO A 136 4.24 6.93 -9.27
CA PRO A 136 3.86 8.19 -8.65
C PRO A 136 2.39 8.22 -8.23
N ALA A 137 2.07 8.88 -7.10
CA ALA A 137 0.73 8.92 -6.51
C ALA A 137 -0.36 9.39 -7.49
N ALA A 138 -0.08 10.39 -8.32
CA ALA A 138 -1.04 10.88 -9.31
C ALA A 138 -1.38 9.81 -10.38
N LYS A 139 -0.37 9.09 -10.87
CA LYS A 139 -0.56 7.99 -11.83
C LYS A 139 -1.29 6.82 -11.17
N TRP A 140 -0.89 6.48 -9.94
CA TRP A 140 -1.53 5.40 -9.19
C TRP A 140 -3.00 5.70 -8.87
N SER A 141 -3.32 6.93 -8.52
CA SER A 141 -4.71 7.37 -8.31
C SER A 141 -5.57 7.19 -9.59
N ASN A 142 -5.02 7.48 -10.77
CA ASN A 142 -5.71 7.24 -12.03
C ASN A 142 -5.95 5.75 -12.29
N ILE A 143 -4.94 4.91 -12.07
CA ILE A 143 -5.07 3.46 -12.21
C ILE A 143 -6.14 2.94 -11.25
N ARG A 144 -6.11 3.33 -9.97
CA ARG A 144 -7.13 2.93 -8.99
C ARG A 144 -8.53 3.37 -9.37
N ARG A 145 -8.68 4.55 -9.99
CA ARG A 145 -9.97 5.02 -10.54
C ARG A 145 -10.51 4.05 -11.58
N ASP A 146 -9.65 3.57 -12.48
CA ASP A 146 -10.05 2.64 -13.54
C ASP A 146 -10.49 1.28 -12.97
N PHE A 147 -9.92 0.88 -11.82
CA PHE A 147 -10.35 -0.31 -11.06
C PHE A 147 -11.51 -0.04 -10.10
N GLY A 148 -12.01 1.20 -9.99
CA GLY A 148 -13.06 1.56 -9.04
C GLY A 148 -12.68 1.32 -7.59
N ALA A 149 -11.42 1.53 -7.23
CA ALA A 149 -10.86 1.26 -5.91
C ALA A 149 -10.27 2.52 -5.27
N TRP A 150 -10.41 2.66 -3.96
CA TRP A 150 -9.82 3.75 -3.17
C TRP A 150 -8.79 3.21 -2.18
N ALA A 151 -7.75 3.99 -1.97
CA ALA A 151 -6.79 3.84 -0.89
C ALA A 151 -6.75 5.13 -0.07
N VAL A 152 -6.96 5.00 1.22
CA VAL A 152 -6.83 6.10 2.17
C VAL A 152 -5.71 5.74 3.14
N ALA A 153 -4.69 6.58 3.20
CA ALA A 153 -3.57 6.40 4.12
C ALA A 153 -3.43 7.63 5.02
N GLY A 154 -2.83 7.47 6.18
CA GLY A 154 -2.60 8.58 7.08
C GLY A 154 -2.01 8.17 8.41
N THR A 155 -2.03 9.10 9.36
CA THR A 155 -1.58 8.87 10.73
C THR A 155 -2.67 9.21 11.72
N VAL A 156 -2.71 8.49 12.84
CA VAL A 156 -3.51 8.86 14.00
C VAL A 156 -2.56 9.32 15.10
N ARG A 157 -2.79 10.53 15.59
CA ARG A 157 -2.01 11.15 16.65
C ARG A 157 -2.89 11.58 17.81
N HIS A 158 -2.31 11.58 19.00
CA HIS A 158 -2.96 12.17 20.17
C HIS A 158 -3.14 13.68 19.97
N ALA A 159 -4.35 14.19 20.14
CA ALA A 159 -4.69 15.58 19.80
C ALA A 159 -3.89 16.61 20.59
N ASP A 160 -3.53 16.30 21.84
CA ASP A 160 -2.89 17.26 22.75
C ASP A 160 -1.35 17.07 22.79
N THR A 161 -0.83 15.85 22.66
CA THR A 161 0.63 15.57 22.75
C THR A 161 1.30 15.39 21.41
N GLY A 162 0.55 15.13 20.32
CA GLY A 162 1.09 14.83 19.01
C GLY A 162 1.70 13.43 18.88
N GLU A 163 1.69 12.63 19.95
CA GLU A 163 2.23 11.25 19.95
C GLU A 163 1.43 10.33 19.04
N ALA A 164 2.13 9.40 18.41
CA ALA A 164 1.51 8.39 17.53
C ALA A 164 0.63 7.42 18.33
N LEU A 165 -0.63 7.25 17.93
CA LEU A 165 -1.52 6.24 18.53
C LEU A 165 -1.37 4.91 17.78
N ARG A 166 -0.89 3.89 18.49
CA ARG A 166 -0.59 2.55 17.98
C ARG A 166 -1.77 1.62 18.17
N THR A 167 -1.92 0.65 17.26
CA THR A 167 -2.94 -0.41 17.34
C THR A 167 -4.37 0.06 17.53
N VAL A 168 -4.65 1.35 17.23
CA VAL A 168 -6.01 1.87 17.23
C VAL A 168 -6.71 1.51 15.93
N ARG A 169 -7.98 1.16 16.02
CA ARG A 169 -8.83 0.86 14.87
C ARG A 169 -9.35 2.14 14.24
N VAL A 170 -9.15 2.28 12.94
CA VAL A 170 -9.64 3.38 12.12
C VAL A 170 -10.71 2.85 11.19
N GLU A 171 -11.84 3.53 11.12
CA GLU A 171 -12.96 3.21 10.25
C GLU A 171 -13.35 4.42 9.41
N ALA A 172 -13.57 4.20 8.11
CA ALA A 172 -14.05 5.21 7.17
C ALA A 172 -15.51 4.93 6.81
N TYR A 173 -16.35 5.95 6.82
CA TYR A 173 -17.77 5.86 6.55
C TYR A 173 -18.17 6.75 5.36
N ASN A 174 -19.14 6.30 4.58
CA ASN A 174 -19.79 7.09 3.53
C ASN A 174 -20.78 8.06 4.17
N ALA A 175 -20.57 9.35 3.95
CA ALA A 175 -21.44 10.39 4.51
C ALA A 175 -22.87 10.40 3.96
N LEU A 176 -23.11 9.73 2.83
CA LEU A 176 -24.44 9.67 2.21
C LEU A 176 -25.41 8.74 2.94
N ASN A 177 -24.89 7.64 3.52
CA ASN A 177 -25.71 6.56 4.06
C ASN A 177 -25.13 5.92 5.32
N ASP A 178 -24.13 6.53 5.93
CA ASP A 178 -23.44 6.06 7.14
C ASP A 178 -22.88 4.63 7.04
N LYS A 179 -22.66 4.13 5.83
CA LYS A 179 -22.14 2.79 5.59
C LYS A 179 -20.65 2.76 5.81
N LEU A 180 -20.17 1.73 6.54
CA LEU A 180 -18.75 1.45 6.68
C LEU A 180 -18.16 1.10 5.31
N LEU A 181 -17.15 1.87 4.88
CA LEU A 181 -16.41 1.66 3.64
C LEU A 181 -15.18 0.79 3.86
N GLY A 182 -14.43 1.03 4.91
CA GLY A 182 -13.22 0.30 5.21
C GLY A 182 -12.77 0.48 6.65
N ARG A 183 -11.97 -0.47 7.13
CA ARG A 183 -11.37 -0.44 8.45
C ARG A 183 -9.94 -0.97 8.41
N GLY A 184 -9.11 -0.47 9.31
CA GLY A 184 -7.74 -0.90 9.49
C GLY A 184 -7.23 -0.55 10.87
N TYR A 185 -5.97 -0.89 11.14
CA TYR A 185 -5.31 -0.60 12.41
C TYR A 185 -4.06 0.21 12.16
N THR A 186 -3.72 1.07 13.11
CA THR A 186 -2.46 1.79 13.07
C THR A 186 -1.29 0.88 13.46
N ASN A 187 -0.15 1.09 12.81
CA ASN A 187 1.11 0.45 13.17
C ASN A 187 1.82 1.20 14.33
N GLU A 188 3.07 0.80 14.65
CA GLU A 188 3.90 1.40 15.71
C GLU A 188 4.18 2.90 15.51
N LEU A 189 4.09 3.41 14.28
CA LEU A 189 4.26 4.82 13.95
C LEU A 189 2.94 5.59 13.86
N GLY A 190 1.82 4.95 14.26
CA GLY A 190 0.49 5.50 14.14
C GLY A 190 -0.02 5.59 12.69
N ARG A 191 0.64 4.95 11.72
CA ARG A 191 0.24 4.95 10.31
C ARG A 191 -0.82 3.89 10.07
N TYR A 192 -1.82 4.22 9.24
CA TYR A 192 -2.88 3.31 8.82
C TYR A 192 -3.10 3.37 7.31
N GLN A 193 -3.69 2.31 6.76
CA GLN A 193 -4.17 2.24 5.39
C GLN A 193 -5.55 1.57 5.37
N LEU A 194 -6.47 2.14 4.57
CA LEU A 194 -7.80 1.61 4.35
C LEU A 194 -8.02 1.45 2.85
N TYR A 195 -8.73 0.40 2.49
CA TYR A 195 -9.09 0.11 1.12
C TYR A 195 -10.58 -0.15 1.00
N PHE A 196 -11.19 0.35 -0.07
CA PHE A 196 -12.58 0.06 -0.39
C PHE A 196 -12.84 0.20 -1.89
N SER A 197 -13.93 -0.40 -2.34
CA SER A 197 -14.30 -0.46 -3.75
C SER A 197 -15.59 0.28 -4.04
N ARG A 198 -15.85 0.53 -5.33
CA ARG A 198 -17.08 1.15 -5.83
C ARG A 198 -18.33 0.41 -5.38
N GLU A 199 -18.31 -0.93 -5.32
CA GLU A 199 -19.43 -1.74 -4.88
C GLU A 199 -19.84 -1.48 -3.43
N MET A 200 -18.89 -1.03 -2.60
CA MET A 200 -19.17 -0.65 -1.22
C MET A 200 -19.93 0.68 -1.13
N LEU A 201 -19.85 1.53 -2.16
CA LEU A 201 -20.56 2.79 -2.25
C LEU A 201 -22.03 2.58 -2.67
N THR A 202 -22.30 1.57 -3.51
CA THR A 202 -23.57 1.37 -4.21
C THR A 202 -24.58 0.53 -3.44
N GLY A 203 -24.60 0.57 -2.11
CA GLY A 203 -25.45 -0.26 -1.24
C GLY A 203 -26.98 -0.06 -1.39
N SER A 204 -27.52 0.68 -2.35
CA SER A 204 -28.97 0.77 -2.59
C SER A 204 -29.31 0.81 -4.08
N ARG A 205 -30.45 0.19 -4.45
CA ARG A 205 -31.04 0.24 -5.81
C ARG A 205 -31.18 1.67 -6.37
N MET A 206 -31.29 2.66 -5.51
CA MET A 206 -31.42 4.07 -5.90
C MET A 206 -30.17 4.62 -6.58
N MET A 207 -28.96 4.15 -6.20
CA MET A 207 -27.71 4.53 -6.84
C MET A 207 -27.51 3.90 -8.23
N GLN A 208 -28.16 2.78 -8.55
CA GLN A 208 -28.15 2.23 -9.91
C GLN A 208 -28.90 3.12 -10.90
N ILE A 209 -30.00 3.75 -10.48
CA ILE A 209 -30.80 4.67 -11.30
C ILE A 209 -30.04 5.97 -11.60
N ILE A 210 -29.22 6.41 -10.65
CA ILE A 210 -28.36 7.60 -10.80
C ILE A 210 -27.15 7.31 -11.72
N ARG A 211 -26.73 6.05 -11.80
CA ARG A 211 -25.63 5.57 -12.67
C ARG A 211 -25.97 5.61 -14.16
N ASP A 212 -27.24 5.58 -14.52
CA ASP A 212 -27.74 5.60 -15.93
C ASP A 212 -27.74 6.99 -16.58
N GLY A 213 -26.87 7.88 -16.14
CA GLY A 213 -26.27 8.89 -17.03
C GLY A 213 -27.00 10.22 -17.14
N ARG A 214 -27.81 10.66 -16.18
CA ARG A 214 -28.47 11.99 -16.30
C ARG A 214 -28.01 13.09 -15.34
N TYR A 215 -27.19 12.77 -14.36
CA TYR A 215 -26.58 13.78 -13.48
C TYR A 215 -25.13 13.40 -13.25
N GLY A 216 -24.20 14.30 -13.61
CA GLY A 216 -22.73 14.14 -13.41
C GLY A 216 -22.34 14.03 -11.93
N ILE A 217 -22.79 12.95 -11.30
CA ILE A 217 -22.42 12.66 -9.91
C ILE A 217 -21.00 12.11 -9.93
N SER A 218 -20.10 12.82 -9.27
CA SER A 218 -18.76 12.37 -9.02
C SER A 218 -18.79 10.98 -8.39
N ASP A 219 -18.10 10.01 -9.00
CA ASP A 219 -17.96 8.63 -8.49
C ASP A 219 -17.24 8.58 -7.11
N SER A 220 -16.70 9.70 -6.66
CA SER A 220 -15.89 9.80 -5.42
C SER A 220 -16.77 10.12 -4.22
N PRO A 221 -16.65 9.34 -3.11
CA PRO A 221 -17.48 9.54 -1.93
C PRO A 221 -17.02 10.72 -1.08
N ASP A 222 -17.98 11.28 -0.33
CA ASP A 222 -17.71 12.11 0.83
C ASP A 222 -17.53 11.18 2.04
N VAL A 223 -16.46 11.35 2.82
CA VAL A 223 -16.11 10.42 3.90
C VAL A 223 -15.89 11.11 5.24
N TYR A 224 -16.22 10.40 6.31
CA TYR A 224 -15.85 10.75 7.67
C TYR A 224 -15.26 9.54 8.40
N PHE A 225 -14.57 9.78 9.54
CA PHE A 225 -13.80 8.75 10.22
C PHE A 225 -14.22 8.59 11.66
N LYS A 226 -14.12 7.36 12.16
CA LYS A 226 -14.17 7.03 13.57
C LYS A 226 -12.91 6.27 13.96
N VAL A 227 -12.39 6.56 15.15
CA VAL A 227 -11.21 5.87 15.70
C VAL A 227 -11.57 5.27 17.04
N PHE A 228 -11.13 4.03 17.24
CA PHE A 228 -11.41 3.26 18.45
C PHE A 228 -10.11 2.77 19.08
N ASP A 229 -9.96 3.00 20.38
CA ASP A 229 -8.90 2.40 21.19
C ASP A 229 -9.53 1.41 22.17
N ARG A 230 -9.12 0.13 22.11
CA ARG A 230 -9.64 -0.94 22.98
C ARG A 230 -11.17 -0.99 23.07
N GLY A 231 -11.83 -0.71 21.96
CA GLY A 231 -13.29 -0.70 21.87
C GLY A 231 -13.96 0.60 22.28
N GLN A 232 -13.23 1.58 22.82
CA GLN A 232 -13.75 2.91 23.13
C GLN A 232 -13.56 3.86 21.95
N THR A 233 -14.55 4.68 21.66
CA THR A 233 -14.45 5.72 20.64
C THR A 233 -13.56 6.86 21.14
N VAL A 234 -12.46 7.13 20.42
CA VAL A 234 -11.48 8.19 20.78
C VAL A 234 -11.47 9.33 19.76
N LEU A 235 -12.11 9.11 18.61
CA LEU A 235 -12.47 10.13 17.63
C LEU A 235 -13.78 9.72 16.98
N GLU A 236 -14.73 10.62 16.97
CA GLU A 236 -15.99 10.46 16.27
C GLU A 236 -16.24 11.68 15.39
N GLU A 237 -16.05 11.50 14.07
CA GLU A 237 -16.52 12.46 13.07
C GLU A 237 -17.92 12.04 12.61
N ASP A 238 -18.68 12.97 12.09
CA ASP A 238 -19.99 12.76 11.50
C ASP A 238 -20.07 13.28 10.05
N GLY A 239 -21.24 13.17 9.44
CA GLY A 239 -21.47 13.65 8.07
C GLY A 239 -21.21 15.15 7.84
N SER A 240 -21.16 15.98 8.90
CA SER A 240 -20.81 17.40 8.76
C SER A 240 -19.33 17.59 8.42
N LYS A 241 -18.45 16.75 8.96
CA LYS A 241 -17.02 16.71 8.65
C LYS A 241 -16.77 16.33 7.20
N ALA A 242 -17.57 15.46 6.63
CA ALA A 242 -17.43 15.00 5.23
C ALA A 242 -17.64 16.14 4.22
N ARG A 243 -18.25 17.26 4.61
CA ARG A 243 -18.42 18.44 3.75
C ARG A 243 -17.18 19.33 3.69
N GLN A 244 -16.20 19.10 4.57
CA GLN A 244 -14.98 19.91 4.64
C GLN A 244 -14.01 19.56 3.49
N PRO A 245 -13.12 20.49 3.10
CA PRO A 245 -12.04 20.20 2.17
C PRO A 245 -11.23 18.96 2.58
N GLY A 246 -10.89 18.12 1.63
CA GLY A 246 -10.14 16.89 1.86
C GLY A 246 -10.99 15.69 2.32
N ARG A 247 -12.24 15.90 2.75
CA ARG A 247 -13.21 14.84 3.08
C ARG A 247 -14.27 14.68 1.98
N ARG A 248 -14.54 15.74 1.26
CA ARG A 248 -15.50 15.77 0.17
C ARG A 248 -14.88 15.23 -1.10
N ARG A 249 -15.56 14.29 -1.79
CA ARG A 249 -15.14 13.71 -3.07
C ARG A 249 -13.68 13.28 -3.05
N ILE A 250 -13.34 12.42 -2.09
CA ILE A 250 -11.93 12.03 -1.91
C ILE A 250 -11.36 11.38 -3.17
N ALA A 251 -10.09 11.68 -3.46
CA ALA A 251 -9.36 11.06 -4.55
C ALA A 251 -9.18 9.55 -4.32
N HIS A 252 -8.94 8.78 -5.39
CA HIS A 252 -8.71 7.34 -5.31
C HIS A 252 -7.44 6.96 -4.51
N CYS A 253 -6.50 7.89 -4.38
CA CYS A 253 -5.41 7.88 -3.41
C CYS A 253 -5.51 9.15 -2.58
N SER A 254 -5.72 9.04 -1.27
CA SER A 254 -5.86 10.22 -0.41
C SER A 254 -5.14 10.06 0.92
N ARG A 255 -4.62 11.19 1.43
CA ARG A 255 -4.00 11.26 2.77
C ARG A 255 -4.98 11.88 3.75
N GLN A 256 -5.19 11.21 4.89
CA GLN A 256 -6.09 11.63 5.94
C GLN A 256 -5.43 11.48 7.30
N ASN A 257 -4.91 12.57 7.86
CA ASN A 257 -4.35 12.55 9.22
C ASN A 257 -5.45 12.84 10.24
N LEU A 258 -5.50 12.07 11.31
CA LEU A 258 -6.52 12.11 12.34
C LEU A 258 -5.90 12.45 13.69
N ASN A 259 -6.57 13.33 14.46
CA ASN A 259 -6.20 13.63 15.82
C ASN A 259 -7.28 13.08 16.74
N ALA A 260 -6.92 12.17 17.63
CA ALA A 260 -7.83 11.49 18.54
C ALA A 260 -7.45 11.78 20.00
N ARG A 261 -8.43 11.69 20.90
CA ARG A 261 -8.26 11.86 22.35
C ARG A 261 -8.63 10.55 23.06
N PRO A 262 -7.66 9.63 23.24
CA PRO A 262 -7.88 8.47 24.09
C PRO A 262 -8.26 8.94 25.49
N ALA A 263 -9.22 8.25 26.12
CA ALA A 263 -9.51 8.49 27.51
C ALA A 263 -8.20 8.33 28.30
N THR A 264 -7.83 9.37 29.05
CA THR A 264 -6.66 9.33 29.93
C THR A 264 -6.84 8.16 30.87
N GLN A 265 -6.09 7.06 30.67
CA GLN A 265 -6.04 6.06 31.75
C GLN A 265 -5.47 6.80 32.96
N PRO A 266 -6.14 6.73 34.11
CA PRO A 266 -5.52 7.22 35.33
C PRO A 266 -4.18 6.47 35.40
N ARG A 267 -3.06 7.19 35.32
CA ARG A 267 -1.77 6.63 35.67
C ARG A 267 -2.01 5.90 36.97
N LYS A 268 -1.87 4.57 36.98
CA LYS A 268 -1.65 3.84 38.21
C LYS A 268 -0.37 4.42 38.77
N THR A 269 -0.48 5.46 39.56
CA THR A 269 0.56 5.88 40.48
C THR A 269 0.74 4.67 41.38
N GLY A 270 1.69 3.81 41.01
CA GLY A 270 2.11 2.76 41.92
C GLY A 270 2.51 3.49 43.17
N SER A 271 1.66 3.38 44.21
CA SER A 271 1.99 3.85 45.52
C SER A 271 3.26 3.12 45.94
N PHE A 272 4.37 3.84 45.89
CA PHE A 272 5.68 3.37 46.33
C PHE A 272 5.73 3.24 47.87
N SER A 273 4.58 3.40 48.56
CA SER A 273 4.45 3.31 50.01
C SER A 273 4.34 1.88 50.56
N GLY A 274 4.31 0.86 49.70
CA GLY A 274 4.23 -0.54 50.15
C GLY A 274 5.57 -1.23 50.44
N TRP A 275 6.70 -0.62 50.12
CA TRP A 275 8.00 -1.28 50.22
C TRP A 275 8.84 -0.92 51.44
N ILE A 276 8.42 0.06 52.27
CA ILE A 276 9.21 0.50 53.44
C ILE A 276 8.80 -0.20 54.73
N ASN A 277 7.63 -0.85 54.81
CA ASN A 277 7.16 -1.52 56.02
C ASN A 277 7.58 -3.00 56.16
N GLY A 278 8.34 -3.55 55.24
CA GLY A 278 8.82 -4.94 55.27
C GLY A 278 10.21 -5.13 55.90
N PHE A 279 10.92 -4.05 56.28
CA PHE A 279 12.33 -4.14 56.74
C PHE A 279 12.55 -3.91 58.27
N ILE A 280 11.48 -3.73 59.04
CA ILE A 280 11.62 -3.56 60.51
C ILE A 280 10.76 -4.61 61.22
N SER A 281 11.08 -5.87 61.11
CA SER A 281 10.85 -6.86 62.20
C SER A 281 11.77 -8.05 61.96
N GLY A 282 13.00 -7.85 62.42
CA GLY A 282 13.94 -8.93 62.60
C GLY A 282 13.48 -9.83 63.73
N LYS A 283 13.39 -11.12 63.48
CA LYS A 283 13.68 -12.17 64.47
C LYS A 283 14.35 -13.35 63.76
N ALA A 284 15.57 -13.49 64.16
CA ALA A 284 16.40 -14.65 63.90
C ALA A 284 15.71 -15.95 64.36
N ARG A 285 15.76 -17.00 63.58
CA ARG A 285 15.93 -18.35 64.11
C ARG A 285 16.65 -19.23 63.07
N SER A 286 17.64 -19.87 63.62
CA SER A 286 18.66 -20.76 63.11
C SER A 286 18.19 -22.10 62.54
N GLN A 287 19.06 -22.64 61.70
CA GLN A 287 19.44 -24.06 61.53
C GLN A 287 18.44 -25.04 60.88
N HIS A 288 18.76 -25.69 59.81
CA HIS A 288 19.53 -26.91 59.66
C HIS A 288 19.52 -27.41 58.19
N LYS A 289 20.75 -27.65 57.65
CA LYS A 289 21.31 -28.82 57.01
C LYS A 289 20.53 -29.62 55.91
N ASP A 290 21.32 -29.74 54.86
CA ASP A 290 21.59 -30.93 54.03
C ASP A 290 20.50 -31.49 53.12
N LYS A 291 20.71 -31.57 51.82
CA LYS A 291 21.41 -32.63 51.08
C LYS A 291 21.19 -32.50 49.55
N TYR A 292 22.31 -32.60 48.90
CA TYR A 292 22.52 -33.17 47.56
C TYR A 292 21.40 -34.01 46.93
N VAL A 293 21.20 -33.88 45.61
CA VAL A 293 21.62 -34.87 44.59
C VAL A 293 21.36 -34.33 43.17
N MET A 294 22.40 -34.50 42.32
CA MET A 294 22.39 -34.47 40.86
C MET A 294 21.33 -35.39 40.22
N TYR A 295 20.78 -34.98 39.07
CA TYR A 295 20.96 -35.64 37.78
C TYR A 295 20.64 -34.61 36.68
#